data_ea21f2c1cde9d0434aacc9f716ca3d7e
#
_entry.id   ea21f2c1cde9d0434aacc9f716ca3d7e
#
_cell.length_a   1.000
_cell.length_b   1.000
_cell.length_c   1.000
_cell.angle_alpha   90.00
_cell.angle_beta   90.00
_cell.angle_gamma   90.00
#
_symmetry.space_group_name_H-M   'P 1'
#
loop_
_entity.id
_entity.type
_entity.pdbx_description
1 polymer ?
#
loop_
_entity_poly.entity_id
_entity_poly.type
_entity_poly.pdbx_seq_one_letter_code
_entity_poly.pdbx_strand_id
1 'polypeptide(L)'
;QWDFFKGLMTMFNLVTIPDKSNPNNILIEPYADVFISNTNSLTPSTPNNNSLAARSIAHDWTEKIDISEMKLTPLTELNKRTIFKFAEDDDDYAFMNYKNSVGGHLYGSKVYDASGFTILTGEEEIVAEPFAATVPKMLMTQFPEMVTPAIYSYNPDDGTSEGFDNSPRIMYNNGVVTMINTTYFMPPHNGLGSENQPGYLQFSHLSTIPSVSATTSDFNFGECQLMTGVGNAPTDNLFNTYWLPYFAELYNADTRTMSIKVNLTPGDLNTLNMYDTVFIKNREFRINNIDYKPNDLATVEFILIP
;
A
#
# COMPACT_ATOMS: atom_id res chain seq x y z
N GLN A 1 -6.39 18.51 3.04
CA GLN A 1 -5.22 18.27 2.16
C GLN A 1 -4.24 17.28 2.78
N TRP A 2 -3.96 17.40 4.09
CA TRP A 2 -3.02 16.51 4.77
C TRP A 2 -3.54 15.07 4.84
N ASP A 3 -4.82 14.86 5.11
CA ASP A 3 -5.44 13.53 5.19
C ASP A 3 -5.42 12.80 3.85
N PHE A 4 -5.61 13.53 2.76
CA PHE A 4 -5.45 12.99 1.41
C PHE A 4 -4.03 12.44 1.18
N PHE A 5 -3.02 13.17 1.65
CA PHE A 5 -1.63 12.74 1.53
C PHE A 5 -1.34 11.52 2.41
N LYS A 6 -1.83 11.50 3.66
CA LYS A 6 -1.72 10.34 4.53
C LYS A 6 -2.35 9.08 3.92
N GLY A 7 -3.51 9.22 3.29
CA GLY A 7 -4.16 8.09 2.61
C GLY A 7 -3.29 7.50 1.51
N LEU A 8 -2.63 8.33 0.71
CA LEU A 8 -1.65 7.85 -0.28
C LEU A 8 -0.47 7.15 0.39
N MET A 9 0.07 7.73 1.47
CA MET A 9 1.14 7.09 2.22
C MET A 9 0.72 5.71 2.74
N THR A 10 -0.50 5.59 3.23
CA THR A 10 -1.06 4.31 3.70
C THR A 10 -1.28 3.32 2.56
N MET A 11 -1.83 3.75 1.43
CA MET A 11 -2.07 2.86 0.29
C MET A 11 -0.77 2.21 -0.22
N PHE A 12 0.28 3.00 -0.35
CA PHE A 12 1.55 2.59 -0.97
C PHE A 12 2.66 2.34 0.03
N ASN A 13 2.37 2.30 1.33
CA ASN A 13 3.38 2.14 2.39
C ASN A 13 4.58 3.08 2.18
N LEU A 14 4.29 4.38 1.97
CA LEU A 14 5.32 5.37 1.68
C LEU A 14 6.02 5.82 2.95
N VAL A 15 7.32 5.99 2.85
CA VAL A 15 8.17 6.57 3.88
C VAL A 15 8.79 7.88 3.39
N THR A 16 9.11 8.76 4.33
CA THR A 16 9.73 10.05 4.05
C THR A 16 11.18 10.03 4.49
N ILE A 17 12.08 10.45 3.62
CA ILE A 17 13.51 10.49 3.88
C ILE A 17 14.06 11.88 3.52
N PRO A 18 14.91 12.49 4.35
CA PRO A 18 15.57 13.74 3.99
C PRO A 18 16.54 13.52 2.82
N ASP A 19 16.51 14.41 1.86
CA ASP A 19 17.49 14.44 0.77
C ASP A 19 18.77 15.16 1.25
N LYS A 20 19.85 14.42 1.46
CA LYS A 20 21.13 14.99 1.88
C LYS A 20 21.78 15.91 0.83
N SER A 21 21.45 15.72 -0.44
CA SER A 21 21.96 16.55 -1.53
C SER A 21 21.26 17.92 -1.60
N ASN A 22 20.02 17.99 -1.13
CA ASN A 22 19.23 19.20 -1.07
C ASN A 22 18.36 19.24 0.21
N PRO A 23 18.79 19.99 1.25
CA PRO A 23 18.09 20.03 2.54
C PRO A 23 16.63 20.51 2.48
N ASN A 24 16.23 21.13 1.38
CA ASN A 24 14.85 21.58 1.18
C ASN A 24 13.95 20.52 0.54
N ASN A 25 14.49 19.37 0.17
CA ASN A 25 13.76 18.27 -0.42
C ASN A 25 13.50 17.14 0.60
N ILE A 26 12.34 16.54 0.47
CA ILE A 26 11.99 15.28 1.14
C ILE A 26 11.72 14.26 0.03
N LEU A 27 12.40 13.15 0.10
CA LEU A 27 12.13 11.99 -0.77
C LEU A 27 10.96 11.21 -0.17
N ILE A 28 10.03 10.79 -1.01
CA ILE A 28 8.86 10.01 -0.63
C ILE A 28 8.84 8.78 -1.52
N GLU A 29 9.11 7.63 -0.94
CA GLU A 29 9.31 6.38 -1.66
C GLU A 29 8.61 5.23 -0.93
N PRO A 30 8.22 4.15 -1.62
CA PRO A 30 7.73 2.94 -0.97
C PRO A 30 8.77 2.35 0.00
N TYR A 31 8.30 1.84 1.14
CA TYR A 31 9.18 1.21 2.13
C TYR A 31 10.10 0.14 1.52
N ALA A 32 9.55 -0.70 0.65
CA ALA A 32 10.31 -1.76 -0.01
C ALA A 32 11.48 -1.21 -0.85
N ASP A 33 11.27 -0.11 -1.57
CA ASP A 33 12.32 0.52 -2.39
C ASP A 33 13.39 1.22 -1.57
N VAL A 34 13.06 1.61 -0.33
CA VAL A 34 13.99 2.28 0.57
C VAL A 34 14.84 1.30 1.36
N PHE A 35 14.21 0.25 1.91
CA PHE A 35 14.83 -0.58 2.94
C PHE A 35 15.05 -2.03 2.53
N ILE A 36 14.33 -2.56 1.55
CA ILE A 36 14.42 -3.98 1.19
C ILE A 36 15.26 -4.14 -0.06
N SER A 37 16.43 -4.75 0.12
CA SER A 37 17.29 -5.10 -1.02
C SER A 37 16.61 -6.16 -1.89
N ASN A 38 16.68 -5.98 -3.22
CA ASN A 38 16.10 -6.89 -4.20
C ASN A 38 16.57 -8.36 -4.10
N THR A 39 17.62 -8.63 -3.33
CA THR A 39 18.14 -10.00 -3.15
C THR A 39 17.25 -10.85 -2.25
N ASN A 40 16.39 -10.23 -1.43
CA ASN A 40 15.49 -10.92 -0.49
C ASN A 40 14.01 -10.68 -0.78
N SER A 41 13.67 -10.02 -1.89
CA SER A 41 12.28 -9.73 -2.23
C SER A 41 11.52 -11.01 -2.59
N LEU A 42 10.51 -11.34 -1.81
CA LEU A 42 9.52 -12.38 -2.12
C LEU A 42 8.52 -11.93 -3.21
N THR A 43 8.62 -10.68 -3.65
CA THR A 43 7.76 -10.14 -4.71
C THR A 43 8.49 -10.19 -6.05
N PRO A 44 7.81 -10.60 -7.14
CA PRO A 44 8.39 -10.65 -8.49
C PRO A 44 8.50 -9.27 -9.16
N SER A 45 8.51 -8.18 -8.41
CA SER A 45 8.76 -6.86 -8.99
C SER A 45 10.14 -6.83 -9.62
N THR A 46 10.23 -6.34 -10.84
CA THR A 46 11.50 -6.10 -11.54
C THR A 46 12.44 -5.31 -10.63
N PRO A 47 13.68 -5.76 -10.41
CA PRO A 47 14.61 -5.06 -9.55
C PRO A 47 14.75 -3.60 -9.99
N ASN A 48 14.32 -2.67 -9.13
CA ASN A 48 14.54 -1.26 -9.36
C ASN A 48 16.00 -0.94 -8.98
N ASN A 49 16.92 -1.05 -9.94
CA ASN A 49 18.34 -0.75 -9.72
C ASN A 49 18.59 0.71 -9.29
N ASN A 50 17.57 1.55 -9.34
CA ASN A 50 17.62 2.94 -8.88
C ASN A 50 17.02 3.14 -7.49
N SER A 51 16.50 2.09 -6.84
CA SER A 51 15.97 2.17 -5.48
C SER A 51 17.04 2.63 -4.49
N LEU A 52 16.63 3.24 -3.39
CA LEU A 52 17.56 3.64 -2.33
C LEU A 52 18.19 2.41 -1.68
N ALA A 53 17.45 1.32 -1.52
CA ALA A 53 17.98 0.07 -1.03
C ALA A 53 19.13 -0.49 -1.90
N ALA A 54 19.08 -0.30 -3.22
CA ALA A 54 20.17 -0.70 -4.12
C ALA A 54 21.42 0.19 -3.99
N ARG A 55 21.31 1.35 -3.37
CA ARG A 55 22.41 2.29 -3.08
C ARG A 55 22.89 2.25 -1.63
N SER A 56 22.29 1.42 -0.80
CA SER A 56 22.62 1.23 0.60
C SER A 56 24.09 0.80 0.74
N ILE A 57 24.75 1.35 1.75
CA ILE A 57 26.14 1.01 2.12
C ILE A 57 26.08 0.30 3.46
N ALA A 58 26.85 -0.78 3.59
CA ALA A 58 26.99 -1.47 4.85
C ALA A 58 28.15 -0.84 5.67
N HIS A 59 27.83 -0.34 6.86
CA HIS A 59 28.80 0.23 7.79
C HIS A 59 29.20 -0.78 8.85
N ASP A 60 30.47 -1.03 9.05
CA ASP A 60 30.94 -1.89 10.15
C ASP A 60 31.10 -1.10 11.45
N TRP A 61 30.22 -1.37 12.41
CA TRP A 61 30.25 -0.76 13.74
C TRP A 61 30.66 -1.71 14.85
N THR A 62 31.25 -2.86 14.50
CA THR A 62 31.66 -3.90 15.46
C THR A 62 32.54 -3.36 16.60
N GLU A 63 33.49 -2.47 16.27
CA GLU A 63 34.41 -1.88 17.26
C GLU A 63 33.87 -0.62 17.95
N LYS A 64 32.66 -0.15 17.55
CA LYS A 64 32.05 1.08 18.10
C LYS A 64 31.00 0.80 19.16
N ILE A 65 30.59 -0.43 19.33
CA ILE A 65 29.51 -0.80 20.26
C ILE A 65 30.00 -0.92 21.69
N ASP A 66 29.18 -0.47 22.64
CA ASP A 66 29.35 -0.79 24.06
C ASP A 66 28.37 -1.90 24.44
N ILE A 67 28.92 -3.08 24.70
CA ILE A 67 28.14 -4.28 25.01
C ILE A 67 27.64 -4.34 26.46
N SER A 68 28.03 -3.39 27.31
CA SER A 68 27.68 -3.39 28.74
C SER A 68 26.16 -3.20 28.97
N GLU A 69 25.48 -2.51 28.06
CA GLU A 69 24.04 -2.20 28.17
C GLU A 69 23.27 -2.63 26.91
N MET A 70 23.51 -3.85 26.43
CA MET A 70 22.78 -4.36 25.29
C MET A 70 21.41 -4.94 25.70
N LYS A 71 20.34 -4.42 25.10
CA LYS A 71 18.99 -4.97 25.28
C LYS A 71 18.50 -5.54 23.96
N LEU A 72 18.18 -6.83 23.95
CA LEU A 72 17.57 -7.51 22.82
C LEU A 72 16.12 -7.84 23.15
N THR A 73 15.19 -7.40 22.31
CA THR A 73 13.75 -7.56 22.54
C THR A 73 13.10 -8.21 21.31
N PRO A 74 12.31 -9.27 21.47
CA PRO A 74 11.47 -9.73 20.38
C PRO A 74 10.42 -8.69 20.04
N LEU A 75 9.93 -8.70 18.80
CA LEU A 75 8.86 -7.79 18.37
C LEU A 75 7.50 -8.26 18.92
N THR A 76 7.28 -8.06 20.23
CA THR A 76 6.06 -8.50 20.93
C THR A 76 4.90 -7.51 20.86
N GLU A 77 5.15 -6.32 20.34
CA GLU A 77 4.13 -5.26 20.17
C GLU A 77 3.35 -5.39 18.85
N LEU A 78 3.61 -6.44 18.08
CA LEU A 78 2.90 -6.72 16.85
C LEU A 78 1.50 -7.27 17.14
N ASN A 79 0.56 -6.92 16.28
CA ASN A 79 -0.78 -7.45 16.35
C ASN A 79 -0.88 -8.85 15.72
N LYS A 80 -1.71 -9.69 16.30
CA LYS A 80 -2.01 -11.01 15.76
C LYS A 80 -2.71 -10.93 14.41
N ARG A 81 -3.51 -9.88 14.22
CA ARG A 81 -4.31 -9.68 13.03
C ARG A 81 -4.27 -8.21 12.61
N THR A 82 -4.00 -7.97 11.32
CA THR A 82 -4.01 -6.62 10.76
C THR A 82 -4.95 -6.59 9.57
N ILE A 83 -5.89 -5.64 9.58
CA ILE A 83 -6.88 -5.46 8.53
C ILE A 83 -6.53 -4.22 7.74
N PHE A 84 -6.22 -4.39 6.47
CA PHE A 84 -6.01 -3.32 5.50
C PHE A 84 -7.33 -3.02 4.82
N LYS A 85 -7.78 -1.79 4.87
CA LYS A 85 -9.06 -1.39 4.27
C LYS A 85 -9.05 0.06 3.79
N PHE A 86 -10.00 0.37 2.94
CA PHE A 86 -10.36 1.74 2.60
C PHE A 86 -11.34 2.31 3.65
N ALA A 87 -11.54 3.62 3.62
CA ALA A 87 -12.63 4.24 4.36
C ALA A 87 -13.96 3.64 3.89
N GLU A 88 -14.82 3.32 4.85
CA GLU A 88 -16.17 2.85 4.54
C GLU A 88 -17.02 4.06 4.13
N ASP A 89 -17.59 3.98 2.95
CA ASP A 89 -18.45 5.02 2.39
C ASP A 89 -19.90 4.54 2.46
N ASP A 90 -20.54 4.86 3.56
CA ASP A 90 -21.92 4.45 3.83
C ASP A 90 -22.92 5.11 2.88
N ASP A 91 -22.52 6.24 2.25
CA ASP A 91 -23.33 6.92 1.23
C ASP A 91 -23.20 6.26 -0.15
N ASP A 92 -22.23 5.38 -0.36
CA ASP A 92 -22.12 4.60 -1.59
C ASP A 92 -22.99 3.34 -1.54
N TYR A 93 -24.17 3.43 -2.14
CA TYR A 93 -25.11 2.31 -2.20
C TYR A 93 -24.55 1.04 -2.86
N ALA A 94 -23.67 1.18 -3.85
CA ALA A 94 -23.05 0.01 -4.49
C ALA A 94 -22.09 -0.72 -3.54
N PHE A 95 -21.33 0.02 -2.74
CA PHE A 95 -20.46 -0.52 -1.69
C PHE A 95 -21.27 -1.19 -0.58
N MET A 96 -22.29 -0.52 -0.07
CA MET A 96 -23.15 -1.05 0.98
C MET A 96 -23.92 -2.31 0.55
N ASN A 97 -24.41 -2.32 -0.67
CA ASN A 97 -25.09 -3.51 -1.23
C ASN A 97 -24.12 -4.70 -1.39
N TYR A 98 -22.86 -4.43 -1.80
CA TYR A 98 -21.84 -5.47 -1.80
C TYR A 98 -21.58 -6.01 -0.40
N LYS A 99 -21.27 -5.13 0.59
CA LYS A 99 -21.02 -5.49 1.98
C LYS A 99 -22.13 -6.37 2.56
N ASN A 100 -23.37 -5.99 2.31
CA ASN A 100 -24.54 -6.76 2.76
C ASN A 100 -24.68 -8.13 2.07
N SER A 101 -24.31 -8.22 0.79
CA SER A 101 -24.43 -9.46 0.01
C SER A 101 -23.39 -10.53 0.36
N VAL A 102 -22.25 -10.12 0.94
CA VAL A 102 -21.10 -10.99 1.25
C VAL A 102 -20.86 -11.15 2.76
N GLY A 103 -21.86 -10.92 3.58
CA GLY A 103 -21.77 -11.14 5.03
C GLY A 103 -20.86 -10.15 5.77
N GLY A 104 -20.76 -8.92 5.28
CA GLY A 104 -19.98 -7.85 5.93
C GLY A 104 -18.52 -7.72 5.46
N HIS A 105 -18.09 -8.54 4.49
CA HIS A 105 -16.76 -8.38 3.92
C HIS A 105 -16.64 -7.03 3.19
N LEU A 106 -15.55 -6.29 3.44
CA LEU A 106 -15.31 -4.99 2.83
C LEU A 106 -14.61 -5.15 1.47
N TYR A 107 -15.17 -4.51 0.45
CA TYR A 107 -14.60 -4.55 -0.88
C TYR A 107 -13.18 -3.98 -0.89
N GLY A 108 -12.24 -4.72 -1.47
CA GLY A 108 -10.84 -4.29 -1.58
C GLY A 108 -10.01 -4.42 -0.31
N SER A 109 -10.53 -5.01 0.77
CA SER A 109 -9.80 -5.21 2.01
C SER A 109 -8.90 -6.45 1.97
N LYS A 110 -7.90 -6.46 2.86
CA LYS A 110 -7.01 -7.60 3.09
C LYS A 110 -6.80 -7.80 4.58
N VAL A 111 -6.91 -9.05 5.01
CA VAL A 111 -6.54 -9.46 6.37
C VAL A 111 -5.19 -10.16 6.33
N TYR A 112 -4.24 -9.67 7.10
CA TYR A 112 -3.00 -10.37 7.42
C TYR A 112 -3.19 -11.10 8.75
N ASP A 113 -3.04 -12.41 8.76
CA ASP A 113 -3.22 -13.26 9.93
C ASP A 113 -1.88 -13.86 10.36
N ALA A 114 -1.38 -13.39 11.51
CA ALA A 114 -0.17 -13.86 12.17
C ALA A 114 -0.48 -14.87 13.29
N SER A 115 -1.57 -15.62 13.22
CA SER A 115 -1.98 -16.60 14.25
C SER A 115 -0.98 -17.74 14.46
N GLY A 116 -0.05 -17.93 13.53
CA GLY A 116 1.09 -18.83 13.73
C GLY A 116 2.02 -18.44 14.89
N PHE A 117 2.02 -17.17 15.28
CA PHE A 117 2.76 -16.66 16.42
C PHE A 117 1.85 -16.64 17.67
N THR A 118 1.96 -17.64 18.49
CA THR A 118 1.06 -17.85 19.66
C THR A 118 1.16 -16.78 20.73
N ILE A 119 2.25 -16.00 20.74
CA ILE A 119 2.49 -14.91 21.71
C ILE A 119 1.79 -13.61 21.33
N LEU A 120 1.40 -13.47 20.07
CA LEU A 120 0.76 -12.24 19.57
C LEU A 120 -0.73 -12.24 19.92
N THR A 121 -1.21 -11.05 20.27
CA THR A 121 -2.61 -10.77 20.56
C THR A 121 -3.01 -9.46 19.92
N GLY A 122 -4.31 -9.18 19.85
CA GLY A 122 -4.83 -7.92 19.34
C GLY A 122 -5.11 -7.92 17.85
N GLU A 123 -5.83 -6.90 17.44
CA GLU A 123 -6.18 -6.61 16.06
C GLU A 123 -5.96 -5.13 15.80
N GLU A 124 -5.48 -4.79 14.62
CA GLU A 124 -5.22 -3.44 14.15
C GLU A 124 -5.88 -3.23 12.80
N GLU A 125 -6.41 -2.04 12.59
CA GLU A 125 -6.93 -1.62 11.30
C GLU A 125 -6.02 -0.55 10.69
N ILE A 126 -5.58 -0.79 9.45
CA ILE A 126 -4.85 0.18 8.63
C ILE A 126 -5.81 0.68 7.57
N VAL A 127 -6.28 1.90 7.75
CA VAL A 127 -7.30 2.52 6.91
C VAL A 127 -6.69 3.58 6.01
N ALA A 128 -6.92 3.48 4.70
CA ALA A 128 -6.43 4.44 3.71
C ALA A 128 -7.36 5.68 3.60
N GLU A 129 -7.66 6.33 4.74
CA GLU A 129 -8.47 7.55 4.73
C GLU A 129 -7.82 8.68 3.94
N PRO A 130 -8.58 9.49 3.17
CA PRO A 130 -10.05 9.48 3.02
C PRO A 130 -10.55 8.64 1.83
N PHE A 131 -9.72 7.76 1.27
CA PHE A 131 -10.07 7.02 0.05
C PHE A 131 -11.03 5.88 0.35
N ALA A 132 -12.06 5.73 -0.50
CA ALA A 132 -12.97 4.61 -0.48
C ALA A 132 -12.75 3.67 -1.66
N ALA A 133 -13.10 2.40 -1.48
CA ALA A 133 -13.06 1.41 -2.53
C ALA A 133 -14.16 1.66 -3.56
N THR A 134 -13.93 1.26 -4.81
CA THR A 134 -14.89 1.40 -5.90
C THR A 134 -15.31 0.04 -6.40
N VAL A 135 -16.60 -0.26 -6.30
CA VAL A 135 -17.18 -1.50 -6.83
C VAL A 135 -17.44 -1.34 -8.32
N PRO A 136 -16.79 -2.11 -9.20
CA PRO A 136 -17.12 -2.09 -10.62
C PRO A 136 -18.40 -2.85 -10.88
N LYS A 137 -19.19 -2.37 -11.81
CA LYS A 137 -20.42 -3.01 -12.26
C LYS A 137 -20.39 -3.16 -13.77
N MET A 138 -20.87 -4.30 -14.24
CA MET A 138 -21.22 -4.49 -15.64
C MET A 138 -22.47 -3.66 -15.92
N LEU A 139 -22.39 -2.75 -16.87
CA LEU A 139 -23.48 -1.82 -17.15
C LEU A 139 -24.70 -2.56 -17.74
N MET A 140 -24.45 -3.51 -18.63
CA MET A 140 -25.48 -4.35 -19.25
C MET A 140 -24.98 -5.76 -19.44
N THR A 141 -25.82 -6.75 -19.22
CA THR A 141 -25.49 -8.17 -19.41
C THR A 141 -25.20 -8.53 -20.87
N GLN A 142 -25.77 -7.77 -21.82
CA GLN A 142 -25.54 -7.94 -23.26
C GLN A 142 -24.16 -7.43 -23.70
N PHE A 143 -23.53 -6.56 -22.92
CA PHE A 143 -22.24 -5.95 -23.21
C PHE A 143 -21.31 -6.12 -22.00
N PRO A 144 -20.81 -7.34 -21.76
CA PRO A 144 -19.99 -7.67 -20.58
C PRO A 144 -18.65 -6.90 -20.53
N GLU A 145 -18.23 -6.36 -21.67
CA GLU A 145 -17.05 -5.50 -21.78
C GLU A 145 -17.26 -4.10 -21.18
N MET A 146 -18.50 -3.66 -21.01
CA MET A 146 -18.83 -2.36 -20.42
C MET A 146 -18.84 -2.44 -18.89
N VAL A 147 -17.66 -2.37 -18.32
CA VAL A 147 -17.49 -2.32 -16.86
C VAL A 147 -17.25 -0.87 -16.45
N THR A 148 -18.06 -0.37 -15.53
CA THR A 148 -17.97 0.99 -15.02
C THR A 148 -17.85 1.02 -13.51
N PRO A 149 -17.17 2.02 -12.93
CA PRO A 149 -17.21 2.23 -11.50
C PRO A 149 -18.64 2.60 -11.09
N ALA A 150 -19.17 1.94 -10.08
CA ALA A 150 -20.48 2.25 -9.56
C ALA A 150 -20.33 3.05 -8.27
N ILE A 151 -20.52 4.36 -8.38
CA ILE A 151 -20.45 5.30 -7.26
C ILE A 151 -21.72 6.12 -7.31
N TYR A 152 -22.65 5.85 -6.42
CA TYR A 152 -23.85 6.69 -6.31
C TYR A 152 -24.46 6.61 -4.91
N SER A 153 -25.02 7.73 -4.53
CA SER A 153 -25.76 7.89 -3.30
C SER A 153 -27.24 7.60 -3.58
N TYR A 154 -27.85 6.78 -2.77
CA TYR A 154 -29.26 6.45 -2.86
C TYR A 154 -29.80 6.19 -1.46
N ASN A 155 -30.83 6.95 -1.09
CA ASN A 155 -31.57 6.74 0.14
C ASN A 155 -32.78 5.83 -0.13
N PRO A 156 -32.77 4.58 0.37
CA PRO A 156 -33.87 3.65 0.14
C PRO A 156 -35.17 4.06 0.87
N ASP A 157 -35.08 4.86 1.93
CA ASP A 157 -36.23 5.21 2.78
C ASP A 157 -37.15 6.25 2.11
N ASP A 158 -36.60 7.15 1.34
CA ASP A 158 -37.33 8.18 0.61
C ASP A 158 -37.26 8.04 -0.92
N GLY A 159 -36.45 7.11 -1.42
CA GLY A 159 -36.29 6.84 -2.83
C GLY A 159 -35.58 7.94 -3.61
N THR A 160 -34.87 8.82 -2.91
CA THR A 160 -34.12 9.93 -3.52
C THR A 160 -32.66 9.58 -3.75
N SER A 161 -32.10 10.15 -4.79
CA SER A 161 -30.65 10.19 -5.01
C SER A 161 -30.14 11.46 -4.36
N GLU A 162 -29.49 11.32 -3.23
CA GLU A 162 -28.80 12.43 -2.59
C GLU A 162 -27.49 12.72 -3.29
N GLY A 163 -27.02 13.95 -3.21
CA GLY A 163 -25.89 14.44 -3.99
C GLY A 163 -24.53 13.82 -3.66
N PHE A 164 -23.49 14.36 -4.16
CA PHE A 164 -22.14 13.85 -4.31
C PHE A 164 -21.29 13.99 -3.03
N ASP A 165 -21.73 13.47 -1.90
CA ASP A 165 -20.95 13.46 -0.66
C ASP A 165 -20.05 12.20 -0.50
N ASN A 166 -19.81 11.52 -1.62
CA ASN A 166 -19.00 10.32 -1.64
C ASN A 166 -17.51 10.62 -1.39
N SER A 167 -16.86 9.74 -0.67
CA SER A 167 -15.41 9.78 -0.42
C SER A 167 -14.60 9.71 -1.72
N PRO A 168 -13.40 10.29 -1.80
CA PRO A 168 -12.57 10.26 -3.01
C PRO A 168 -12.14 8.83 -3.36
N ARG A 169 -11.94 8.57 -4.66
CA ARG A 169 -11.48 7.29 -5.20
C ARG A 169 -10.24 7.47 -6.06
N ILE A 170 -9.40 6.45 -6.09
CA ILE A 170 -8.26 6.36 -7.01
C ILE A 170 -8.52 5.20 -7.98
N MET A 171 -8.44 5.51 -9.26
CA MET A 171 -8.72 4.55 -10.33
C MET A 171 -7.73 4.71 -11.47
N TYR A 172 -7.47 3.64 -12.18
CA TYR A 172 -6.80 3.69 -13.47
C TYR A 172 -7.71 4.32 -14.53
N ASN A 173 -7.13 5.11 -15.40
CA ASN A 173 -7.75 5.48 -16.65
C ASN A 173 -7.46 4.37 -17.68
N ASN A 174 -8.44 3.51 -17.91
CA ASN A 174 -8.31 2.38 -18.85
C ASN A 174 -8.48 2.80 -20.31
N GLY A 175 -8.63 4.10 -20.57
CA GLY A 175 -8.74 4.66 -21.92
C GLY A 175 -10.13 4.52 -22.52
N VAL A 176 -10.19 4.68 -23.83
CA VAL A 176 -11.43 4.57 -24.59
C VAL A 176 -11.61 3.13 -25.05
N VAL A 177 -12.71 2.53 -24.66
CA VAL A 177 -13.11 1.18 -25.10
C VAL A 177 -14.15 1.31 -26.22
N THR A 178 -13.88 0.64 -27.34
CA THR A 178 -14.81 0.59 -28.46
C THR A 178 -15.84 -0.49 -28.23
N MET A 179 -17.12 -0.15 -28.39
CA MET A 179 -18.22 -1.09 -28.27
C MET A 179 -18.24 -2.02 -29.49
N ILE A 180 -18.40 -3.31 -29.26
CA ILE A 180 -18.45 -4.30 -30.34
C ILE A 180 -19.89 -4.37 -30.87
N ASN A 181 -20.04 -4.09 -32.17
CA ASN A 181 -21.31 -4.17 -32.89
C ASN A 181 -22.47 -3.32 -32.37
N THR A 182 -22.16 -2.30 -31.58
CA THR A 182 -23.18 -1.37 -31.07
C THR A 182 -22.64 0.03 -30.87
N THR A 183 -23.52 0.98 -30.68
CA THR A 183 -23.21 2.37 -30.32
C THR A 183 -24.26 2.83 -29.32
N TYR A 184 -23.94 3.83 -28.52
CA TYR A 184 -24.94 4.50 -27.70
C TYR A 184 -25.18 5.91 -28.20
N PHE A 185 -26.37 6.43 -27.90
CA PHE A 185 -26.79 7.73 -28.35
C PHE A 185 -26.58 8.75 -27.24
N MET A 186 -25.96 9.87 -27.58
CA MET A 186 -25.85 11.02 -26.70
C MET A 186 -26.65 12.20 -27.28
N PRO A 187 -27.32 13.00 -26.42
CA PRO A 187 -27.87 14.27 -26.84
C PRO A 187 -26.73 15.17 -27.34
N PRO A 188 -26.84 15.78 -28.52
CA PRO A 188 -25.82 16.66 -29.03
C PRO A 188 -25.77 17.96 -28.21
N HIS A 189 -24.61 18.58 -28.17
CA HIS A 189 -24.38 19.82 -27.44
C HIS A 189 -25.34 20.99 -27.86
N ASN A 190 -25.74 20.99 -29.10
CA ASN A 190 -26.64 22.02 -29.65
C ASN A 190 -28.14 21.68 -29.53
N GLY A 191 -28.50 20.59 -28.90
CA GLY A 191 -29.88 20.14 -28.70
C GLY A 191 -30.61 19.65 -29.97
N LEU A 192 -29.91 19.44 -31.06
CA LEU A 192 -30.50 19.01 -32.35
C LEU A 192 -30.00 17.60 -32.71
N GLY A 193 -30.92 16.62 -32.66
CA GLY A 193 -30.64 15.23 -33.04
C GLY A 193 -29.99 14.41 -31.94
N SER A 194 -29.31 13.33 -32.34
CA SER A 194 -28.52 12.46 -31.47
C SER A 194 -27.23 12.08 -32.16
N GLU A 195 -26.17 11.94 -31.40
CA GLU A 195 -24.86 11.45 -31.89
C GLU A 195 -24.61 10.03 -31.44
N ASN A 196 -24.20 9.19 -32.39
CA ASN A 196 -23.77 7.83 -32.11
C ASN A 196 -22.34 7.84 -31.59
N GLN A 197 -22.14 7.28 -30.42
CA GLN A 197 -20.84 7.10 -29.83
C GLN A 197 -20.45 5.62 -29.87
N PRO A 198 -19.38 5.27 -30.61
CA PRO A 198 -18.92 3.88 -30.69
C PRO A 198 -18.02 3.48 -29.54
N GLY A 199 -17.62 4.40 -28.69
CA GLY A 199 -16.71 4.16 -27.59
C GLY A 199 -17.06 4.97 -26.34
N TYR A 200 -16.56 4.52 -25.20
CA TYR A 200 -16.73 5.17 -23.91
C TYR A 200 -15.41 5.16 -23.13
N LEU A 201 -15.25 6.14 -22.26
CA LEU A 201 -14.09 6.23 -21.38
C LEU A 201 -14.30 5.30 -20.18
N GLN A 202 -13.33 4.45 -19.92
CA GLN A 202 -13.39 3.43 -18.89
C GLN A 202 -12.42 3.72 -17.75
N PHE A 203 -12.90 3.51 -16.53
CA PHE A 203 -12.11 3.63 -15.30
C PHE A 203 -12.35 2.41 -14.41
N SER A 204 -11.32 1.97 -13.71
CA SER A 204 -11.40 0.84 -12.77
C SER A 204 -10.27 0.89 -11.75
N HIS A 205 -10.42 0.17 -10.64
CA HIS A 205 -9.30 -0.11 -9.74
C HIS A 205 -8.27 -1.07 -10.37
N LEU A 206 -8.61 -1.74 -11.47
CA LEU A 206 -7.72 -2.63 -12.22
C LEU A 206 -7.05 -1.89 -13.39
N SER A 207 -5.77 -2.13 -13.61
CA SER A 207 -5.03 -1.50 -14.72
C SER A 207 -5.48 -2.01 -16.10
N THR A 208 -6.06 -3.22 -16.17
CA THR A 208 -6.63 -3.81 -17.38
C THR A 208 -7.98 -4.45 -17.09
N ILE A 209 -9.00 -4.09 -17.86
CA ILE A 209 -10.36 -4.64 -17.80
C ILE A 209 -10.92 -4.82 -19.22
N PRO A 210 -11.90 -5.72 -19.46
CA PRO A 210 -12.54 -6.61 -18.49
C PRO A 210 -11.74 -7.85 -18.14
N SER A 211 -10.67 -8.15 -18.86
CA SER A 211 -9.87 -9.34 -18.62
C SER A 211 -8.66 -9.05 -17.74
N VAL A 212 -8.50 -9.83 -16.68
CA VAL A 212 -7.34 -9.76 -15.79
C VAL A 212 -6.26 -10.73 -16.28
N SER A 213 -5.03 -10.28 -16.32
CA SER A 213 -3.85 -11.05 -16.68
C SER A 213 -2.84 -11.07 -15.52
N ALA A 214 -1.75 -11.81 -15.68
CA ALA A 214 -0.66 -11.83 -14.71
C ALA A 214 0.06 -10.47 -14.53
N THR A 215 -0.14 -9.55 -15.47
CA THR A 215 0.45 -8.20 -15.45
C THR A 215 -0.55 -7.12 -15.05
N THR A 216 -1.75 -7.50 -14.64
CA THR A 216 -2.77 -6.55 -14.16
C THR A 216 -2.43 -6.13 -12.74
N SER A 217 -2.36 -4.83 -12.52
CA SER A 217 -2.21 -4.23 -11.19
C SER A 217 -3.57 -3.84 -10.63
N ASP A 218 -3.73 -3.92 -9.30
CA ASP A 218 -4.95 -3.61 -8.58
C ASP A 218 -4.72 -2.56 -7.50
N PHE A 219 -5.53 -1.50 -7.47
CA PHE A 219 -5.53 -0.51 -6.39
C PHE A 219 -6.30 -0.96 -5.13
N ASN A 220 -6.69 -2.20 -5.03
CA ASN A 220 -7.21 -2.77 -3.79
C ASN A 220 -6.11 -3.47 -2.98
N PHE A 221 -6.33 -3.60 -1.66
CA PHE A 221 -5.41 -4.34 -0.80
C PHE A 221 -5.51 -5.86 -0.99
N GLY A 222 -6.67 -6.36 -1.38
CA GLY A 222 -6.90 -7.78 -1.51
C GLY A 222 -7.98 -8.13 -2.52
N GLU A 223 -8.39 -9.38 -2.48
CA GLU A 223 -9.34 -9.95 -3.43
C GLU A 223 -10.73 -9.34 -3.30
N CYS A 224 -11.36 -9.11 -4.45
CA CYS A 224 -12.74 -8.67 -4.57
C CYS A 224 -13.58 -9.82 -5.16
N GLN A 225 -14.40 -10.42 -4.33
CA GLN A 225 -15.10 -11.69 -4.65
C GLN A 225 -16.18 -11.63 -5.73
N LEU A 226 -16.57 -10.45 -6.22
CA LEU A 226 -17.74 -10.32 -7.08
C LEU A 226 -17.49 -9.76 -8.49
N MET A 227 -16.31 -9.88 -9.02
CA MET A 227 -16.14 -9.66 -10.46
C MET A 227 -16.46 -10.97 -11.20
N THR A 228 -17.74 -11.20 -11.49
CA THR A 228 -18.15 -12.29 -12.37
C THR A 228 -17.54 -12.10 -13.76
N GLY A 229 -16.78 -13.10 -14.23
CA GLY A 229 -16.13 -13.07 -15.53
C GLY A 229 -14.66 -12.60 -15.49
N VAL A 230 -14.17 -12.12 -14.37
CA VAL A 230 -12.73 -11.90 -14.16
C VAL A 230 -12.14 -13.19 -13.62
N GLY A 231 -11.09 -13.67 -14.26
CA GLY A 231 -10.34 -14.86 -13.84
C GLY A 231 -9.73 -14.71 -12.43
N ASN A 232 -8.55 -15.19 -12.22
CA ASN A 232 -7.88 -15.08 -10.93
C ASN A 232 -7.67 -13.62 -10.53
N ALA A 233 -7.80 -13.32 -9.24
CA ALA A 233 -7.47 -12.02 -8.68
C ALA A 233 -6.01 -11.65 -8.98
N PRO A 234 -5.70 -10.38 -9.26
CA PRO A 234 -4.33 -9.95 -9.50
C PRO A 234 -3.45 -10.19 -8.28
N THR A 235 -2.25 -10.71 -8.52
CA THR A 235 -1.23 -10.82 -7.47
C THR A 235 -0.52 -9.50 -7.21
N ASP A 236 -0.48 -8.61 -8.20
CA ASP A 236 0.00 -7.24 -8.07
C ASP A 236 -1.13 -6.36 -7.52
N ASN A 237 -1.20 -6.28 -6.20
CA ASN A 237 -2.15 -5.45 -5.45
C ASN A 237 -1.41 -4.65 -4.37
N LEU A 238 -2.10 -3.69 -3.75
CA LEU A 238 -1.48 -2.80 -2.78
C LEU A 238 -0.81 -3.55 -1.62
N PHE A 239 -1.47 -4.60 -1.10
CA PHE A 239 -0.88 -5.35 0.00
C PHE A 239 0.35 -6.13 -0.45
N ASN A 240 0.24 -6.92 -1.51
CA ASN A 240 1.34 -7.80 -1.93
C ASN A 240 2.57 -7.00 -2.41
N THR A 241 2.35 -5.86 -3.06
CA THR A 241 3.43 -5.08 -3.66
C THR A 241 4.11 -4.17 -2.64
N TYR A 242 3.34 -3.52 -1.76
CA TYR A 242 3.88 -2.46 -0.88
C TYR A 242 3.97 -2.85 0.60
N TRP A 243 3.06 -3.71 1.09
CA TRP A 243 2.99 -4.06 2.51
C TRP A 243 3.59 -5.42 2.83
N LEU A 244 3.40 -6.42 1.97
CA LEU A 244 3.87 -7.78 2.22
C LEU A 244 5.39 -7.86 2.44
N PRO A 245 6.25 -7.15 1.69
CA PRO A 245 7.69 -7.15 1.94
C PRO A 245 8.04 -6.66 3.36
N TYR A 246 7.39 -5.58 3.81
CA TYR A 246 7.54 -5.05 5.16
C TYR A 246 7.05 -6.05 6.22
N PHE A 247 5.88 -6.64 6.03
CA PHE A 247 5.29 -7.62 6.95
C PHE A 247 6.09 -8.93 6.99
N ALA A 248 6.63 -9.37 5.86
CA ALA A 248 7.47 -10.56 5.80
C ALA A 248 8.76 -10.40 6.63
N GLU A 249 9.33 -9.20 6.65
CA GLU A 249 10.47 -8.86 7.48
C GLU A 249 10.07 -8.74 8.96
N LEU A 250 9.01 -7.99 9.24
CA LEU A 250 8.54 -7.69 10.59
C LEU A 250 8.07 -8.93 11.36
N TYR A 251 7.34 -9.81 10.69
CA TYR A 251 6.80 -11.05 11.24
C TYR A 251 7.72 -12.28 11.02
N ASN A 252 8.98 -12.05 10.71
CA ASN A 252 9.93 -13.15 10.65
C ASN A 252 10.27 -13.62 12.07
N ALA A 253 10.38 -14.95 12.28
CA ALA A 253 10.67 -15.56 13.58
C ALA A 253 12.02 -15.11 14.17
N ASP A 254 12.96 -14.72 13.31
CA ASP A 254 14.32 -14.30 13.72
C ASP A 254 14.44 -12.78 13.91
N THR A 255 13.44 -12.00 13.53
CA THR A 255 13.48 -10.53 13.67
C THR A 255 13.47 -10.12 15.16
N ARG A 256 14.39 -9.24 15.51
CA ARG A 256 14.55 -8.70 16.86
C ARG A 256 14.89 -7.23 16.81
N THR A 257 14.46 -6.48 17.80
CA THR A 257 14.99 -5.15 18.05
C THR A 257 16.14 -5.24 19.04
N MET A 258 17.19 -4.46 18.79
CA MET A 258 18.35 -4.36 19.66
C MET A 258 18.60 -2.90 19.98
N SER A 259 18.58 -2.55 21.26
CA SER A 259 19.02 -1.25 21.73
C SER A 259 20.39 -1.38 22.35
N ILE A 260 21.35 -0.58 21.89
CA ILE A 260 22.75 -0.64 22.31
C ILE A 260 23.37 0.75 22.25
N LYS A 261 24.36 0.99 23.08
CA LYS A 261 25.16 2.22 23.05
C LYS A 261 26.30 2.10 22.04
N VAL A 262 26.47 3.14 21.24
CA VAL A 262 27.45 3.18 20.15
C VAL A 262 28.25 4.49 20.22
N ASN A 263 29.57 4.39 20.09
CA ASN A 263 30.45 5.54 19.98
C ASN A 263 30.44 6.08 18.55
N LEU A 264 29.55 7.02 18.29
CA LEU A 264 29.42 7.67 16.99
C LEU A 264 30.10 9.02 16.96
N THR A 265 30.89 9.26 15.93
CA THR A 265 31.44 10.55 15.64
C THR A 265 30.51 11.38 14.75
N PRO A 266 30.63 12.73 14.74
CA PRO A 266 29.89 13.55 13.76
C PRO A 266 30.15 13.13 12.30
N GLY A 267 31.34 12.59 12.01
CA GLY A 267 31.69 12.08 10.69
C GLY A 267 30.86 10.86 10.31
N ASP A 268 30.62 9.95 11.26
CA ASP A 268 29.79 8.75 11.04
C ASP A 268 28.36 9.16 10.67
N LEU A 269 27.78 10.10 11.41
CA LEU A 269 26.42 10.59 11.13
C LEU A 269 26.31 11.33 9.80
N ASN A 270 27.34 12.04 9.40
CA ASN A 270 27.34 12.76 8.14
C ASN A 270 27.36 11.81 6.92
N THR A 271 28.06 10.67 7.05
CA THR A 271 28.16 9.68 5.98
C THR A 271 26.98 8.70 5.96
N LEU A 272 26.35 8.45 7.10
CA LEU A 272 25.25 7.51 7.26
C LEU A 272 23.97 8.01 6.59
N ASN A 273 23.30 7.17 5.83
CA ASN A 273 21.91 7.37 5.39
C ASN A 273 20.98 6.43 6.19
N MET A 274 19.73 6.84 6.38
CA MET A 274 18.76 6.02 7.15
C MET A 274 18.43 4.69 6.46
N TYR A 275 18.70 4.59 5.16
CA TYR A 275 18.53 3.34 4.40
C TYR A 275 19.81 2.48 4.34
N ASP A 276 20.93 2.94 4.93
CA ASP A 276 22.13 2.14 5.04
C ASP A 276 21.95 1.02 6.06
N THR A 277 22.73 -0.05 5.91
CA THR A 277 22.77 -1.16 6.87
C THR A 277 24.01 -1.06 7.76
N VAL A 278 23.93 -1.69 8.92
CA VAL A 278 25.02 -1.71 9.88
C VAL A 278 25.40 -3.14 10.19
N PHE A 279 26.67 -3.45 10.01
CA PHE A 279 27.26 -4.71 10.43
C PHE A 279 27.75 -4.60 11.87
N ILE A 280 27.32 -5.53 12.72
CA ILE A 280 27.83 -5.72 14.08
C ILE A 280 28.21 -7.17 14.21
N LYS A 281 29.52 -7.42 14.34
CA LYS A 281 30.13 -8.77 14.31
C LYS A 281 29.82 -9.46 12.97
N ASN A 282 28.93 -10.43 12.97
CA ASN A 282 28.59 -11.22 11.78
C ASN A 282 27.10 -11.12 11.41
N ARG A 283 26.42 -10.09 11.87
CA ARG A 283 24.99 -9.85 11.61
C ARG A 283 24.75 -8.48 11.05
N GLU A 284 23.79 -8.39 10.18
CA GLU A 284 23.37 -7.16 9.53
C GLU A 284 22.11 -6.61 10.21
N PHE A 285 22.10 -5.31 10.40
CA PHE A 285 21.04 -4.60 11.08
C PHE A 285 20.62 -3.39 10.26
N ARG A 286 19.36 -3.05 10.38
CA ARG A 286 18.82 -1.77 9.95
C ARG A 286 18.70 -0.85 11.15
N ILE A 287 18.95 0.42 10.94
CA ILE A 287 18.78 1.44 11.97
C ILE A 287 17.30 1.82 12.04
N ASN A 288 16.72 1.72 13.23
CA ASN A 288 15.38 2.17 13.52
C ASN A 288 15.40 3.61 14.10
N ASN A 289 16.28 3.84 15.08
CA ASN A 289 16.38 5.13 15.73
C ASN A 289 17.82 5.40 16.21
N ILE A 290 18.23 6.67 16.21
CA ILE A 290 19.50 7.13 16.78
C ILE A 290 19.22 8.32 17.70
N ASP A 291 19.46 8.14 19.01
CA ASP A 291 19.53 9.25 19.98
C ASP A 291 21.00 9.62 20.18
N TYR A 292 21.41 10.66 19.45
CA TYR A 292 22.80 11.14 19.45
C TYR A 292 22.96 12.38 20.32
N LYS A 293 23.96 12.36 21.18
CA LYS A 293 24.41 13.53 21.94
C LYS A 293 25.89 13.75 21.70
N PRO A 294 26.33 15.01 21.41
CA PRO A 294 27.74 15.31 21.25
C PRO A 294 28.54 14.94 22.52
N ASN A 295 29.70 14.30 22.35
CA ASN A 295 30.58 13.85 23.41
C ASN A 295 30.01 12.80 24.39
N ASP A 296 28.98 12.09 24.00
CA ASP A 296 28.41 11.00 24.76
C ASP A 296 28.20 9.79 23.81
N LEU A 297 27.94 8.60 24.39
CA LEU A 297 27.57 7.44 23.61
C LEU A 297 26.14 7.60 23.07
N ALA A 298 25.97 7.44 21.77
CA ALA A 298 24.66 7.42 21.16
C ALA A 298 23.88 6.15 21.56
N THR A 299 22.59 6.29 21.85
CA THR A 299 21.71 5.13 21.96
C THR A 299 21.12 4.84 20.58
N VAL A 300 21.41 3.65 20.07
CA VAL A 300 20.91 3.25 18.74
C VAL A 300 20.00 2.04 18.88
N GLU A 301 18.85 2.16 18.26
CA GLU A 301 17.91 1.06 18.12
C GLU A 301 18.01 0.47 16.73
N PHE A 302 18.25 -0.83 16.68
CA PHE A 302 18.41 -1.61 15.46
C PHE A 302 17.30 -2.63 15.28
N ILE A 303 16.98 -2.93 14.04
CA ILE A 303 16.18 -4.09 13.64
C ILE A 303 17.13 -5.09 13.01
N LEU A 304 17.18 -6.31 13.56
CA LEU A 304 17.92 -7.40 12.97
C LEU A 304 17.25 -7.81 11.65
N ILE A 305 18.02 -7.80 10.58
CA ILE A 305 17.59 -8.30 9.27
C ILE A 305 17.73 -9.83 9.30
N PRO A 306 16.63 -10.56 9.06
CA PRO A 306 16.61 -12.03 9.14
C PRO A 306 17.38 -12.73 8.01
#